data_029cc1bfbcf4698330097fb7b5a02270
#
_entry.id   029cc1bfbcf4698330097fb7b5a02270
#
_cell.length_a   1.000
_cell.length_b   1.000
_cell.length_c   1.000
_cell.angle_alpha   90.00
_cell.angle_beta   90.00
_cell.angle_gamma   90.00
#
_symmetry.space_group_name_H-M   'P 1'
#
loop_
_entity.id
_entity.type
_entity.pdbx_description
1 polymer ?
#
loop_
_entity_poly.entity_id
_entity_poly.type
_entity_poly.pdbx_seq_one_letter_code
_entity_poly.pdbx_strand_id
1 'polypeptide(L)'
;MPEIPDYMTPERWLQSLFSAQAVNRGGLVHRKVRDVERYVGLEAFQAEVARRGFQLIENNGIYIVLCNAARARMVVKADPSMD
;
A
#
# COMPACT_ATOMS: atom_id res chain seq x y z
N MET A 1 11.10 -14.66 13.00
CA MET A 1 10.26 -14.13 11.96
C MET A 1 9.27 -15.17 11.51
N PRO A 2 7.97 -14.90 11.53
CA PRO A 2 7.01 -15.92 11.14
C PRO A 2 7.15 -16.26 9.65
N GLU A 3 7.00 -17.52 9.35
CA GLU A 3 7.02 -17.98 7.97
C GLU A 3 5.72 -17.58 7.27
N ILE A 4 5.81 -17.34 5.96
CA ILE A 4 4.62 -17.12 5.15
C ILE A 4 3.87 -18.45 5.06
N PRO A 5 2.59 -18.48 5.46
CA PRO A 5 1.81 -19.71 5.35
C PRO A 5 1.77 -20.23 3.91
N ASP A 6 1.82 -21.55 3.75
CA ASP A 6 1.83 -22.18 2.42
C ASP A 6 0.62 -21.78 1.57
N TYR A 7 -0.52 -21.54 2.20
CA TYR A 7 -1.74 -21.15 1.50
C TYR A 7 -1.75 -19.68 1.08
N MET A 8 -0.82 -18.86 1.59
CA MET A 8 -0.76 -17.43 1.30
C MET A 8 0.13 -17.18 0.09
N THR A 9 -0.49 -17.00 -1.05
CA THR A 9 0.22 -16.62 -2.28
C THR A 9 0.20 -15.11 -2.44
N PRO A 10 1.10 -14.53 -3.28
CA PRO A 10 1.04 -13.11 -3.58
C PRO A 10 -0.34 -12.68 -4.07
N GLU A 11 -0.97 -13.47 -4.92
CA GLU A 11 -2.28 -13.16 -5.46
C GLU A 11 -3.35 -13.12 -4.37
N ARG A 12 -3.31 -14.06 -3.45
CA ARG A 12 -4.26 -14.09 -2.32
C ARG A 12 -4.07 -12.91 -1.39
N TRP A 13 -2.82 -12.56 -1.13
CA TRP A 13 -2.50 -11.42 -0.29
C TRP A 13 -3.02 -10.13 -0.92
N LEU A 14 -2.78 -9.95 -2.22
CA LEU A 14 -3.28 -8.79 -2.96
C LEU A 14 -4.81 -8.76 -2.97
N GLN A 15 -5.43 -9.91 -3.21
CA GLN A 15 -6.90 -10.00 -3.22
C GLN A 15 -7.48 -9.61 -1.87
N SER A 16 -6.87 -10.09 -0.80
CA SER A 16 -7.32 -9.76 0.56
C SER A 16 -7.22 -8.25 0.82
N LEU A 17 -6.10 -7.64 0.44
CA LEU A 17 -5.91 -6.20 0.62
C LEU A 17 -6.93 -5.39 -0.18
N PHE A 18 -7.08 -5.72 -1.47
CA PHE A 18 -7.90 -4.91 -2.37
C PHE A 18 -9.39 -5.24 -2.30
N SER A 19 -9.80 -6.24 -1.49
CA SER A 19 -11.21 -6.52 -1.25
C SER A 19 -11.76 -5.75 -0.04
N ALA A 20 -10.92 -4.99 0.67
CA ALA A 20 -11.37 -4.22 1.83
C ALA A 20 -12.40 -3.17 1.43
N GLN A 21 -13.32 -2.87 2.35
CA GLN A 21 -14.36 -1.86 2.11
C GLN A 21 -13.77 -0.50 1.76
N ALA A 22 -12.66 -0.13 2.38
CA ALA A 22 -12.00 1.14 2.10
C ALA A 22 -11.63 1.27 0.62
N VAL A 23 -11.21 0.17 -0.01
CA VAL A 23 -10.89 0.15 -1.43
C VAL A 23 -12.12 0.43 -2.27
N ASN A 24 -13.23 -0.24 -1.95
CA ASN A 24 -14.48 -0.08 -2.69
C ASN A 24 -15.05 1.33 -2.57
N ARG A 25 -14.76 2.00 -1.46
CA ARG A 25 -15.22 3.38 -1.22
C ARG A 25 -14.27 4.43 -1.79
N GLY A 26 -13.18 4.01 -2.43
CA GLY A 26 -12.18 4.96 -2.91
C GLY A 26 -11.37 5.61 -1.79
N GLY A 27 -11.28 4.95 -0.65
CA GLY A 27 -10.53 5.43 0.50
C GLY A 27 -9.06 5.06 0.46
N LEU A 28 -8.47 4.84 1.62
CA LEU A 28 -7.08 4.45 1.68
C LEU A 28 -6.89 3.20 2.53
N VAL A 29 -5.84 2.47 2.24
CA VAL A 29 -5.35 1.36 3.06
C VAL A 29 -3.85 1.55 3.25
N HIS A 30 -3.29 0.95 4.29
CA HIS A 30 -1.85 1.02 4.52
C HIS A 30 -1.31 -0.33 4.94
N ARG A 31 -0.05 -0.56 4.60
CA ARG A 31 0.68 -1.78 4.94
C ARG A 31 2.15 -1.44 5.15
N LYS A 32 2.82 -2.20 5.98
CA LYS A 32 4.25 -2.04 6.16
C LYS A 32 4.97 -2.43 4.87
N VAL A 33 5.94 -1.63 4.46
CA VAL A 33 6.73 -1.91 3.26
C VAL A 33 7.37 -3.30 3.36
N ARG A 34 7.89 -3.67 4.54
CA ARG A 34 8.52 -4.99 4.72
C ARG A 34 7.55 -6.14 4.49
N ASP A 35 6.27 -5.97 4.83
CA ASP A 35 5.27 -7.01 4.60
C ASP A 35 4.94 -7.13 3.12
N VAL A 36 4.84 -6.00 2.43
CA VAL A 36 4.64 -5.99 0.97
C VAL A 36 5.80 -6.70 0.29
N GLU A 37 7.03 -6.37 0.67
CA GLU A 37 8.20 -7.00 0.10
C GLU A 37 8.20 -8.52 0.34
N ARG A 38 7.80 -8.92 1.53
CA ARG A 38 7.79 -10.32 1.93
C ARG A 38 6.74 -11.14 1.20
N TYR A 39 5.52 -10.62 1.08
CA TYR A 39 4.39 -11.38 0.54
C TYR A 39 4.25 -11.24 -0.97
N VAL A 40 4.65 -10.14 -1.54
CA VAL A 40 4.38 -9.82 -2.94
C VAL A 40 5.65 -9.45 -3.70
N GLY A 41 6.51 -8.64 -3.10
CA GLY A 41 7.60 -7.98 -3.79
C GLY A 41 7.22 -6.54 -4.15
N LEU A 42 8.16 -5.62 -4.01
CA LEU A 42 7.86 -4.19 -4.14
C LEU A 42 7.47 -3.81 -5.56
N GLU A 43 8.19 -4.34 -6.56
CA GLU A 43 7.88 -4.01 -7.96
C GLU A 43 6.51 -4.52 -8.38
N ALA A 44 6.18 -5.76 -8.00
CA ALA A 44 4.88 -6.35 -8.33
C ALA A 44 3.75 -5.57 -7.66
N PHE A 45 3.95 -5.14 -6.43
CA PHE A 45 2.94 -4.35 -5.71
C PHE A 45 2.73 -2.99 -6.36
N GLN A 46 3.81 -2.31 -6.72
CA GLN A 46 3.74 -1.02 -7.38
C GLN A 46 3.01 -1.13 -8.72
N ALA A 47 3.31 -2.18 -9.48
CA ALA A 47 2.64 -2.42 -10.76
C ALA A 47 1.14 -2.66 -10.58
N GLU A 48 0.76 -3.40 -9.54
CA GLU A 48 -0.65 -3.68 -9.27
C GLU A 48 -1.40 -2.42 -8.87
N VAL A 49 -0.81 -1.58 -8.03
CA VAL A 49 -1.41 -0.29 -7.64
C VAL A 49 -1.62 0.58 -8.88
N ALA A 50 -0.61 0.66 -9.73
CA ALA A 50 -0.69 1.46 -10.97
C ALA A 50 -1.77 0.91 -11.92
N ARG A 51 -1.84 -0.42 -12.06
CA ARG A 51 -2.82 -1.07 -12.94
C ARG A 51 -4.25 -0.75 -12.51
N ARG A 52 -4.48 -0.61 -11.21
CA ARG A 52 -5.80 -0.28 -10.68
C ARG A 52 -6.14 1.20 -10.77
N GLY A 53 -5.19 2.04 -11.19
CA GLY A 53 -5.37 3.48 -11.23
C GLY A 53 -5.32 4.12 -9.86
N PHE A 54 -4.70 3.45 -8.90
CA PHE A 54 -4.55 3.95 -7.54
C PHE A 54 -3.21 4.65 -7.39
N GLN A 55 -3.01 5.29 -6.25
CA GLN A 55 -1.78 6.01 -5.94
C GLN A 55 -1.09 5.36 -4.74
N LEU A 56 0.22 5.43 -4.71
CA LEU A 56 1.02 4.81 -3.65
C LEU A 56 1.98 5.84 -3.09
N ILE A 57 1.95 5.98 -1.77
CA ILE A 57 2.83 6.88 -1.03
C ILE A 57 3.57 6.05 0.00
N GLU A 58 4.84 6.35 0.19
CA GLU A 58 5.62 5.74 1.26
C GLU A 58 5.95 6.79 2.30
N ASN A 59 5.78 6.42 3.58
CA ASN A 59 6.16 7.27 4.69
C ASN A 59 6.69 6.40 5.82
N ASN A 60 7.95 6.59 6.14
CA ASN A 60 8.57 5.96 7.30
C ASN A 60 8.33 4.43 7.36
N GLY A 61 8.53 3.75 6.23
CA GLY A 61 8.38 2.30 6.13
C GLY A 61 6.95 1.81 6.02
N ILE A 62 6.01 2.71 5.79
CA ILE A 62 4.60 2.38 5.59
C ILE A 62 4.18 2.78 4.17
N TYR A 63 3.60 1.86 3.44
CA TYR A 63 2.94 2.15 2.18
C TYR A 63 1.49 2.55 2.45
N ILE A 64 1.08 3.65 1.85
CA ILE A 64 -0.30 4.14 1.89
C ILE A 64 -0.83 4.08 0.47
N VAL A 65 -1.85 3.28 0.24
CA VAL A 65 -2.50 3.18 -1.06
C VAL A 65 -3.73 4.08 -1.04
N LEU A 66 -3.75 5.05 -1.93
CA LEU A 66 -4.91 5.90 -2.14
C LEU A 66 -5.73 5.26 -3.25
N CYS A 67 -6.88 4.70 -2.90
CA CYS A 67 -7.68 3.87 -3.83
C CYS A 67 -8.56 4.74 -4.72
N ASN A 68 -7.99 5.80 -5.24
CA ASN A 68 -8.64 6.73 -6.16
C ASN A 68 -7.57 7.47 -6.93
N ALA A 69 -7.99 8.22 -7.95
CA ALA A 69 -7.08 9.00 -8.79
C ALA A 69 -7.13 10.50 -8.48
N ALA A 70 -7.78 10.88 -7.39
CA ALA A 70 -7.87 12.27 -7.01
C ALA A 70 -6.49 12.80 -6.59
N ARG A 71 -6.20 14.03 -6.96
CA ARG A 71 -4.90 14.62 -6.67
C ARG A 71 -4.65 14.67 -5.17
N ALA A 72 -3.54 14.07 -4.75
CA ALA A 72 -3.07 14.15 -3.37
C ALA A 72 -2.12 15.34 -3.24
N ARG A 73 -2.19 16.02 -2.11
CA ARG A 73 -1.26 17.12 -1.83
C ARG A 73 -0.90 17.15 -0.37
N MET A 74 0.29 17.62 -0.09
CA MET A 74 0.75 17.80 1.28
C MET A 74 0.21 19.15 1.78
N VAL A 75 -0.78 19.12 2.67
CA VAL A 75 -1.42 20.33 3.18
C VAL A 75 -0.53 21.05 4.19
N VAL A 76 0.08 20.27 5.09
CA VAL A 76 1.06 20.78 6.03
C VAL A 76 2.31 19.94 5.91
N LYS A 77 3.44 20.58 5.64
CA LYS A 77 4.71 19.87 5.51
C LYS A 77 5.50 20.05 6.80
N ALA A 78 5.97 18.94 7.36
CA ALA A 78 6.81 19.00 8.55
C ALA A 78 8.13 19.74 8.22
N ASP A 79 8.60 20.55 9.15
CA ASP A 79 9.88 21.23 9.04
C ASP A 79 10.95 20.30 9.61
N PRO A 80 11.87 19.76 8.77
CA PRO A 80 12.88 18.83 9.27
C PRO A 80 13.90 19.49 10.22
N SER A 81 13.94 20.80 10.29
CA SER A 81 14.83 21.50 11.24
C SER A 81 14.20 21.63 12.62
N MET A 82 12.95 21.27 12.79
CA MET A 82 12.24 21.29 14.07
C MET A 82 12.16 19.89 14.65
N ASP A 83 12.61 19.72 15.87
CA ASP A 83 12.55 18.41 16.55
C ASP A 83 11.20 18.18 17.23
#